data_224a72b64c99714123aa13b9ba66577d
#
_entry.id   224a72b64c99714123aa13b9ba66577d
#
_cell.length_a   1.000
_cell.length_b   1.000
_cell.length_c   1.000
_cell.angle_alpha   90.00
_cell.angle_beta   90.00
_cell.angle_gamma   90.00
#
_symmetry.space_group_name_H-M   'P 1'
#
loop_
_entity.id
_entity.type
_entity.pdbx_description
1 polymer ?
#
loop_
_entity_poly.entity_id
_entity_poly.type
_entity_poly.pdbx_seq_one_letter_code
_entity_poly.pdbx_strand_id
1 'polypeptide(L)'
;DRTCYPVASCNLQDFHNLVDVYLDAVFHPRCVDNEKTFQQEGWHYELDSADQEMTYKGVVYNEMKGVYSSPDSVLAREAQQALFPDNTYGVDSGGDPTVIPKLSFEEFKDFHGKFYHPSNSRMWFYGDDDVEERLKILDSFLCEFDKKEIDSTIGTQKYFTEPKRVVASYVAGEGEEADKSFVQ
;
A
#
# COMPACT_ATOMS: atom_id res chain seq x y z
N ASP A 1 -8.23 -2.94 -1.27
CA ASP A 1 -9.55 -2.30 -1.25
C ASP A 1 -9.61 -1.10 -0.31
N ARG A 2 -8.80 -1.08 0.75
CA ARG A 2 -8.74 0.02 1.72
C ARG A 2 -7.35 0.14 2.35
N THR A 3 -7.01 1.35 2.80
CA THR A 3 -5.85 1.61 3.67
C THR A 3 -6.37 2.19 4.98
N CYS A 4 -5.84 1.75 6.11
CA CYS A 4 -6.22 2.21 7.43
C CYS A 4 -5.01 2.81 8.15
N TYR A 5 -5.24 3.88 8.90
CA TYR A 5 -4.25 4.57 9.72
C TYR A 5 -4.72 4.57 11.18
N PRO A 6 -4.60 3.43 11.89
CA PRO A 6 -5.05 3.33 13.28
C PRO A 6 -4.05 3.99 14.22
N VAL A 7 -4.58 4.81 15.14
CA VAL A 7 -3.81 5.44 16.22
C VAL A 7 -4.59 5.36 17.51
N ALA A 8 -3.92 5.38 18.65
CA ALA A 8 -4.56 5.35 19.96
C ALA A 8 -3.70 6.06 21.01
N SER A 9 -4.36 6.77 21.93
CA SER A 9 -3.74 7.32 23.11
C SER A 9 -4.75 7.37 24.27
N CYS A 10 -4.27 7.17 25.49
CA CYS A 10 -5.03 7.39 26.72
C CYS A 10 -4.87 8.81 27.27
N ASN A 11 -4.05 9.64 26.66
CA ASN A 11 -3.86 11.04 26.99
C ASN A 11 -4.65 11.92 26.01
N LEU A 12 -5.56 12.76 26.52
CA LEU A 12 -6.44 13.58 25.68
C LEU A 12 -5.65 14.54 24.76
N GLN A 13 -4.63 15.19 25.27
CA GLN A 13 -3.81 16.11 24.47
C GLN A 13 -3.06 15.37 23.36
N ASP A 14 -2.51 14.22 23.68
CA ASP A 14 -1.82 13.37 22.71
C ASP A 14 -2.80 12.81 21.67
N PHE A 15 -3.99 12.42 22.09
CA PHE A 15 -5.05 11.99 21.18
C PHE A 15 -5.41 13.07 20.15
N HIS A 16 -5.60 14.33 20.59
CA HIS A 16 -5.86 15.45 19.68
C HIS A 16 -4.67 15.72 18.75
N ASN A 17 -3.43 15.64 19.28
CA ASN A 17 -2.22 15.77 18.45
C ASN A 17 -2.13 14.66 17.39
N LEU A 18 -2.49 13.42 17.74
CA LEU A 18 -2.51 12.32 16.79
C LEU A 18 -3.54 12.55 15.68
N VAL A 19 -4.73 13.06 16.01
CA VAL A 19 -5.74 13.41 15.00
C VAL A 19 -5.18 14.43 14.02
N ASP A 20 -4.57 15.50 14.51
CA ASP A 20 -4.00 16.56 13.69
C ASP A 20 -2.86 16.03 12.79
N VAL A 21 -1.89 15.35 13.38
CA VAL A 21 -0.73 14.81 12.66
C VAL A 21 -1.14 13.79 11.59
N TYR A 22 -2.12 12.92 11.87
CA TYR A 22 -2.53 11.91 10.91
C TYR A 22 -3.44 12.46 9.80
N LEU A 23 -4.24 13.48 10.07
CA LEU A 23 -4.99 14.18 9.03
C LEU A 23 -4.02 14.87 8.06
N ASP A 24 -3.02 15.57 8.59
CA ASP A 24 -1.98 16.20 7.79
C ASP A 24 -1.20 15.16 6.96
N ALA A 25 -0.69 14.11 7.61
CA ALA A 25 0.10 13.08 6.94
C ALA A 25 -0.65 12.32 5.84
N VAL A 26 -1.97 12.15 5.98
CA VAL A 26 -2.78 11.42 4.99
C VAL A 26 -3.20 12.31 3.83
N PHE A 27 -3.63 13.55 4.11
CA PHE A 27 -4.17 14.44 3.08
C PHE A 27 -3.12 15.39 2.47
N HIS A 28 -2.05 15.70 3.20
CA HIS A 28 -0.97 16.60 2.77
C HIS A 28 0.43 15.95 2.93
N PRO A 29 0.63 14.70 2.46
CA PRO A 29 1.90 14.03 2.66
C PRO A 29 3.02 14.69 1.85
N ARG A 30 4.15 14.95 2.48
CA ARG A 30 5.33 15.55 1.81
C ARG A 30 5.87 14.74 0.65
N CYS A 31 5.59 13.44 0.61
CA CYS A 31 6.07 12.56 -0.44
C CYS A 31 5.49 12.87 -1.83
N VAL A 32 4.34 13.54 -1.92
CA VAL A 32 3.77 13.94 -3.21
C VAL A 32 4.42 15.21 -3.80
N ASP A 33 5.10 15.99 -2.96
CA ASP A 33 5.80 17.22 -3.36
C ASP A 33 7.31 17.02 -3.51
N ASN A 34 7.84 15.89 -3.11
CA ASN A 34 9.26 15.60 -3.08
C ASN A 34 9.60 14.24 -3.69
N GLU A 35 10.04 14.26 -4.94
CA GLU A 35 10.45 13.06 -5.66
C GLU A 35 11.56 12.27 -4.95
N LYS A 36 12.45 12.94 -4.21
CA LYS A 36 13.51 12.24 -3.44
C LYS A 36 12.94 11.37 -2.33
N THR A 37 11.81 11.77 -1.73
CA THR A 37 11.12 10.95 -0.74
C THR A 37 10.52 9.70 -1.41
N PHE A 38 9.90 9.86 -2.58
CA PHE A 38 9.43 8.72 -3.37
C PHE A 38 10.58 7.78 -3.73
N GLN A 39 11.74 8.30 -4.18
CA GLN A 39 12.90 7.50 -4.52
C GLN A 39 13.48 6.76 -3.32
N GLN A 40 13.56 7.41 -2.16
CA GLN A 40 14.07 6.80 -0.93
C GLN A 40 13.14 5.70 -0.42
N GLU A 41 11.85 5.98 -0.32
CA GLU A 41 10.87 5.07 0.28
C GLU A 41 10.35 4.02 -0.72
N GLY A 42 10.14 4.40 -1.96
CA GLY A 42 9.64 3.52 -2.99
C GLY A 42 10.75 2.71 -3.65
N TRP A 43 11.43 3.30 -4.63
CA TRP A 43 12.55 2.69 -5.33
C TRP A 43 13.43 3.74 -6.04
N HIS A 44 14.70 3.37 -6.25
CA HIS A 44 15.66 4.14 -7.05
C HIS A 44 16.77 3.22 -7.59
N TYR A 45 17.52 3.73 -8.55
CA TYR A 45 18.77 3.10 -8.96
C TYR A 45 19.90 3.47 -8.00
N GLU A 46 20.69 2.48 -7.60
CA GLU A 46 21.90 2.68 -6.81
C GLU A 46 23.11 2.06 -7.48
N LEU A 47 24.22 2.77 -7.45
CA LEU A 47 25.52 2.34 -7.94
C LEU A 47 26.53 2.42 -6.77
N ASP A 48 26.87 1.26 -6.21
CA ASP A 48 27.79 1.20 -5.06
C ASP A 48 29.23 1.56 -5.45
N SER A 49 29.66 1.19 -6.68
CA SER A 49 30.96 1.58 -7.23
C SER A 49 30.92 1.59 -8.77
N ALA A 50 31.85 2.32 -9.40
CA ALA A 50 31.85 2.57 -10.84
C ALA A 50 32.06 1.31 -11.71
N ASP A 51 32.53 0.22 -11.15
CA ASP A 51 32.80 -1.08 -11.78
C ASP A 51 31.69 -2.11 -11.53
N GLN A 52 30.63 -1.75 -10.81
CA GLN A 52 29.49 -2.61 -10.54
C GLN A 52 28.28 -2.25 -11.41
N GLU A 53 27.35 -3.19 -11.50
CA GLU A 53 26.07 -2.94 -12.14
C GLU A 53 25.14 -2.13 -11.22
N MET A 54 24.33 -1.27 -11.81
CA MET A 54 23.28 -0.58 -11.08
C MET A 54 22.27 -1.57 -10.52
N THR A 55 21.87 -1.35 -9.28
CA THR A 55 20.86 -2.15 -8.58
C THR A 55 19.63 -1.31 -8.23
N TYR A 56 18.52 -1.97 -7.95
CA TYR A 56 17.34 -1.32 -7.40
C TYR A 56 17.42 -1.32 -5.88
N LYS A 57 17.16 -0.18 -5.29
CA LYS A 57 17.03 0.03 -3.84
C LYS A 57 15.76 0.82 -3.54
N GLY A 58 15.36 0.86 -2.30
CA GLY A 58 14.20 1.56 -1.78
C GLY A 58 13.62 0.79 -0.60
N VAL A 59 12.98 1.47 0.34
CA VAL A 59 12.45 0.82 1.55
C VAL A 59 11.39 -0.21 1.18
N VAL A 60 10.33 0.23 0.49
CA VAL A 60 9.22 -0.65 0.07
C VAL A 60 9.71 -1.73 -0.90
N TYR A 61 10.56 -1.38 -1.87
CA TYR A 61 11.11 -2.35 -2.79
C TYR A 61 11.86 -3.48 -2.08
N ASN A 62 12.75 -3.14 -1.14
CA ASN A 62 13.53 -4.13 -0.41
C ASN A 62 12.66 -4.98 0.53
N GLU A 63 11.67 -4.36 1.19
CA GLU A 63 10.71 -5.07 2.04
C GLU A 63 9.93 -6.11 1.24
N MET A 64 9.35 -5.72 0.10
CA MET A 64 8.56 -6.63 -0.73
C MET A 64 9.43 -7.71 -1.40
N LYS A 65 10.66 -7.39 -1.77
CA LYS A 65 11.64 -8.40 -2.23
C LYS A 65 11.91 -9.44 -1.14
N GLY A 66 12.02 -9.01 0.12
CA GLY A 66 12.15 -9.90 1.28
C GLY A 66 10.91 -10.78 1.49
N VAL A 67 9.70 -10.22 1.43
CA VAL A 67 8.44 -10.97 1.53
C VAL A 67 8.38 -12.09 0.49
N TYR A 68 8.71 -11.80 -0.77
CA TYR A 68 8.65 -12.79 -1.86
C TYR A 68 9.86 -13.74 -1.94
N SER A 69 10.75 -13.69 -0.96
CA SER A 69 11.74 -14.76 -0.77
C SER A 69 11.15 -16.02 -0.09
N SER A 70 9.95 -15.90 0.50
CA SER A 70 9.22 -17.01 1.14
C SER A 70 8.33 -17.74 0.13
N PRO A 71 8.39 -19.07 0.04
CA PRO A 71 7.51 -19.86 -0.83
C PRO A 71 6.04 -19.72 -0.47
N ASP A 72 5.70 -19.57 0.82
CA ASP A 72 4.31 -19.37 1.27
C ASP A 72 3.75 -18.04 0.76
N SER A 73 4.56 -16.98 0.75
CA SER A 73 4.16 -15.67 0.21
C SER A 73 3.94 -15.73 -1.30
N VAL A 74 4.81 -16.45 -2.03
CA VAL A 74 4.65 -16.68 -3.47
C VAL A 74 3.35 -17.44 -3.75
N LEU A 75 3.10 -18.52 -3.01
CA LEU A 75 1.87 -19.32 -3.14
C LEU A 75 0.62 -18.48 -2.89
N ALA A 76 0.59 -17.72 -1.79
CA ALA A 76 -0.55 -16.87 -1.44
C ALA A 76 -0.84 -15.82 -2.52
N ARG A 77 0.22 -15.17 -3.06
CA ARG A 77 0.08 -14.20 -4.15
C ARG A 77 -0.47 -14.83 -5.42
N GLU A 78 0.11 -15.95 -5.86
CA GLU A 78 -0.33 -16.63 -7.06
C GLU A 78 -1.79 -17.11 -6.94
N ALA A 79 -2.18 -17.62 -5.78
CA ALA A 79 -3.56 -17.99 -5.49
C ALA A 79 -4.49 -16.77 -5.53
N GLN A 80 -4.12 -15.65 -4.91
CA GLN A 80 -4.90 -14.42 -4.91
C GLN A 80 -5.09 -13.87 -6.32
N GLN A 81 -4.04 -13.80 -7.13
CA GLN A 81 -4.11 -13.33 -8.51
C GLN A 81 -4.91 -14.29 -9.41
N ALA A 82 -4.82 -15.60 -9.15
CA ALA A 82 -5.60 -16.59 -9.88
C ALA A 82 -7.11 -16.51 -9.57
N LEU A 83 -7.46 -16.17 -8.32
CA LEU A 83 -8.85 -16.04 -7.87
C LEU A 83 -9.48 -14.70 -8.28
N PHE A 84 -8.70 -13.64 -8.39
CA PHE A 84 -9.20 -12.29 -8.66
C PHE A 84 -8.47 -11.59 -9.83
N PRO A 85 -8.44 -12.21 -11.04
CA PRO A 85 -7.73 -11.61 -12.18
C PRO A 85 -8.39 -10.36 -12.74
N ASP A 86 -9.67 -10.10 -12.46
CA ASP A 86 -10.47 -9.06 -13.10
C ASP A 86 -10.67 -7.82 -12.23
N ASN A 87 -10.13 -7.78 -11.00
CA ASN A 87 -10.32 -6.66 -10.09
C ASN A 87 -9.11 -6.42 -9.16
N THR A 88 -9.19 -5.38 -8.34
CA THR A 88 -8.11 -4.96 -7.45
C THR A 88 -7.78 -5.93 -6.31
N TYR A 89 -8.61 -6.93 -6.04
CA TYR A 89 -8.28 -7.99 -5.09
C TYR A 89 -7.18 -8.93 -5.59
N GLY A 90 -6.89 -8.94 -6.89
CA GLY A 90 -5.81 -9.71 -7.48
C GLY A 90 -4.41 -9.14 -7.28
N VAL A 91 -4.30 -7.88 -6.78
CA VAL A 91 -3.00 -7.25 -6.54
C VAL A 91 -2.59 -7.34 -5.08
N ASP A 92 -1.29 -7.39 -4.83
CA ASP A 92 -0.74 -7.32 -3.48
C ASP A 92 -0.73 -5.87 -2.97
N SER A 93 -1.22 -5.65 -1.73
CA SER A 93 -1.28 -4.32 -1.11
C SER A 93 0.10 -3.72 -0.86
N GLY A 94 1.11 -4.54 -0.59
CA GLY A 94 2.49 -4.10 -0.40
C GLY A 94 3.23 -3.84 -1.71
N GLY A 95 2.68 -4.32 -2.82
CA GLY A 95 3.26 -4.18 -4.15
C GLY A 95 4.08 -5.39 -4.59
N ASP A 96 4.27 -5.50 -5.90
CA ASP A 96 5.07 -6.54 -6.53
C ASP A 96 6.49 -6.01 -6.80
N PRO A 97 7.55 -6.64 -6.26
CA PRO A 97 8.93 -6.17 -6.47
C PRO A 97 9.38 -6.21 -7.94
N THR A 98 8.69 -6.93 -8.81
CA THR A 98 8.94 -6.92 -10.26
C THR A 98 8.25 -5.77 -10.98
N VAL A 99 7.28 -5.13 -10.33
CA VAL A 99 6.48 -4.01 -10.85
C VAL A 99 6.90 -2.69 -10.21
N ILE A 100 7.22 -2.67 -8.93
CA ILE A 100 7.61 -1.46 -8.19
C ILE A 100 8.64 -0.60 -8.96
N PRO A 101 9.73 -1.17 -9.56
CA PRO A 101 10.71 -0.37 -10.30
C PRO A 101 10.22 0.20 -11.64
N LYS A 102 8.98 -0.04 -12.01
CA LYS A 102 8.35 0.51 -13.21
C LYS A 102 7.43 1.69 -12.90
N LEU A 103 7.12 1.90 -11.61
CA LEU A 103 6.24 2.99 -11.17
C LEU A 103 7.00 4.31 -11.20
N SER A 104 6.36 5.32 -11.79
CA SER A 104 6.88 6.67 -11.84
C SER A 104 6.37 7.51 -10.66
N PHE A 105 7.07 8.61 -10.39
CA PHE A 105 6.63 9.59 -9.40
C PHE A 105 5.29 10.23 -9.77
N GLU A 106 5.03 10.45 -11.08
CA GLU A 106 3.76 11.00 -11.55
C GLU A 106 2.60 10.04 -11.27
N GLU A 107 2.74 8.74 -11.56
CA GLU A 107 1.72 7.74 -11.24
C GLU A 107 1.43 7.67 -9.73
N PHE A 108 2.47 7.79 -8.91
CA PHE A 108 2.31 7.84 -7.45
C PHE A 108 1.51 9.07 -7.00
N LYS A 109 1.80 10.26 -7.52
CA LYS A 109 1.05 11.49 -7.23
C LYS A 109 -0.40 11.40 -7.71
N ASP A 110 -0.59 10.91 -8.93
CA ASP A 110 -1.92 10.76 -9.52
C ASP A 110 -2.80 9.81 -8.70
N PHE A 111 -2.23 8.71 -8.22
CA PHE A 111 -2.93 7.78 -7.35
C PHE A 111 -3.36 8.46 -6.04
N HIS A 112 -2.45 9.16 -5.37
CA HIS A 112 -2.77 9.90 -4.15
C HIS A 112 -3.85 10.96 -4.42
N GLY A 113 -3.66 11.83 -5.40
CA GLY A 113 -4.60 12.90 -5.77
C GLY A 113 -5.99 12.40 -6.18
N LYS A 114 -6.05 11.16 -6.72
CA LYS A 114 -7.31 10.53 -7.10
C LYS A 114 -8.08 9.96 -5.91
N PHE A 115 -7.40 9.26 -5.01
CA PHE A 115 -8.06 8.42 -4.01
C PHE A 115 -7.99 8.97 -2.59
N TYR A 116 -6.96 9.76 -2.25
CA TYR A 116 -6.73 10.33 -0.92
C TYR A 116 -7.40 11.69 -0.78
N HIS A 117 -8.71 11.62 -0.61
CA HIS A 117 -9.54 12.81 -0.43
C HIS A 117 -10.57 12.55 0.68
N PRO A 118 -10.94 13.53 1.51
CA PRO A 118 -11.91 13.33 2.59
C PRO A 118 -13.24 12.73 2.13
N SER A 119 -13.70 13.06 0.91
CA SER A 119 -14.93 12.48 0.35
C SER A 119 -14.82 10.95 0.09
N ASN A 120 -13.62 10.38 0.05
CA ASN A 120 -13.37 8.94 -0.10
C ASN A 120 -12.87 8.29 1.19
N SER A 121 -12.97 9.01 2.32
CA SER A 121 -12.51 8.52 3.61
C SER A 121 -13.67 8.09 4.53
N ARG A 122 -13.33 7.31 5.55
CA ARG A 122 -14.19 7.01 6.68
C ARG A 122 -13.36 7.19 7.94
N MET A 123 -13.73 8.17 8.76
CA MET A 123 -13.06 8.47 10.01
C MET A 123 -13.86 7.82 11.13
N TRP A 124 -13.21 6.97 11.90
CA TRP A 124 -13.81 6.27 13.04
C TRP A 124 -13.12 6.68 14.32
N PHE A 125 -13.92 7.07 15.30
CA PHE A 125 -13.43 7.45 16.63
C PHE A 125 -14.09 6.59 17.69
N TYR A 126 -13.31 6.23 18.69
CA TYR A 126 -13.77 5.50 19.86
C TYR A 126 -13.04 6.02 21.10
N GLY A 127 -13.77 6.45 22.12
CA GLY A 127 -13.22 6.98 23.36
C GLY A 127 -14.23 7.85 24.09
N ASP A 128 -13.80 8.41 25.21
CA ASP A 128 -14.58 9.27 26.10
C ASP A 128 -14.21 10.76 25.97
N ASP A 129 -13.53 11.14 24.92
CA ASP A 129 -13.21 12.52 24.58
C ASP A 129 -14.48 13.33 24.20
N ASP A 130 -14.40 14.65 24.32
CA ASP A 130 -15.49 15.55 23.95
C ASP A 130 -15.74 15.54 22.44
N VAL A 131 -16.94 15.14 22.03
CA VAL A 131 -17.34 15.02 20.62
C VAL A 131 -17.36 16.39 19.92
N GLU A 132 -17.74 17.47 20.61
CA GLU A 132 -17.78 18.80 19.99
C GLU A 132 -16.39 19.34 19.73
N GLU A 133 -15.45 19.12 20.65
CA GLU A 133 -14.05 19.50 20.47
C GLU A 133 -13.41 18.71 19.31
N ARG A 134 -13.66 17.40 19.25
CA ARG A 134 -13.22 16.56 18.13
C ARG A 134 -13.77 17.05 16.79
N LEU A 135 -15.07 17.37 16.73
CA LEU A 135 -15.70 17.88 15.51
C LEU A 135 -15.12 19.24 15.09
N LYS A 136 -14.78 20.12 16.03
CA LYS A 136 -14.08 21.39 15.71
C LYS A 136 -12.70 21.15 15.10
N ILE A 137 -11.92 20.21 15.65
CA ILE A 137 -10.62 19.85 15.10
C ILE A 137 -10.77 19.31 13.67
N LEU A 138 -11.73 18.40 13.44
CA LEU A 138 -12.00 17.88 12.11
C LEU A 138 -12.47 18.97 11.15
N ASP A 139 -13.38 19.84 11.56
CA ASP A 139 -13.90 20.92 10.74
C ASP A 139 -12.81 21.91 10.32
N SER A 140 -11.90 22.26 11.23
CA SER A 140 -10.77 23.15 10.94
C SER A 140 -9.86 22.60 9.83
N PHE A 141 -9.80 21.29 9.68
CA PHE A 141 -9.01 20.59 8.67
C PHE A 141 -9.78 20.35 7.38
N LEU A 142 -11.02 19.87 7.51
CA LEU A 142 -11.82 19.44 6.39
C LEU A 142 -12.48 20.60 5.62
N CYS A 143 -12.60 21.78 6.23
CA CYS A 143 -13.15 22.97 5.56
C CYS A 143 -12.30 23.46 4.37
N GLU A 144 -11.07 22.97 4.24
CA GLU A 144 -10.20 23.26 3.08
C GLU A 144 -10.59 22.48 1.82
N PHE A 145 -11.40 21.44 1.97
CA PHE A 145 -11.77 20.52 0.88
C PHE A 145 -13.21 20.70 0.43
N ASP A 146 -13.38 20.92 -0.85
CA ASP A 146 -14.69 20.84 -1.48
C ASP A 146 -15.13 19.38 -1.64
N LYS A 147 -16.44 19.13 -1.59
CA LYS A 147 -16.99 17.80 -1.84
C LYS A 147 -16.65 17.35 -3.26
N LYS A 148 -16.05 16.16 -3.40
CA LYS A 148 -15.67 15.54 -4.67
C LYS A 148 -16.33 14.17 -4.82
N GLU A 149 -16.81 13.86 -6.03
CA GLU A 149 -17.23 12.51 -6.37
C GLU A 149 -16.01 11.69 -6.81
N ILE A 150 -15.79 10.57 -6.13
CA ILE A 150 -14.66 9.69 -6.40
C ILE A 150 -15.21 8.29 -6.64
N ASP A 151 -14.99 7.78 -7.84
CA ASP A 151 -15.30 6.38 -8.13
C ASP A 151 -14.15 5.48 -7.64
N SER A 152 -14.41 4.84 -6.51
CA SER A 152 -13.56 3.81 -5.91
C SER A 152 -14.23 2.43 -5.93
N THR A 153 -15.21 2.24 -6.81
CA THR A 153 -15.96 1.00 -6.94
C THR A 153 -15.07 -0.13 -7.44
N ILE A 154 -15.12 -1.27 -6.75
CA ILE A 154 -14.43 -2.48 -7.18
C ILE A 154 -15.44 -3.38 -7.89
N GLY A 155 -15.14 -3.71 -9.14
CA GLY A 155 -15.96 -4.62 -9.93
C GLY A 155 -16.02 -6.04 -9.33
N THR A 156 -17.13 -6.73 -9.54
CA THR A 156 -17.28 -8.12 -9.13
C THR A 156 -16.45 -9.02 -10.04
N GLN A 157 -15.69 -9.94 -9.43
CA GLN A 157 -14.98 -10.99 -10.15
C GLN A 157 -15.96 -11.86 -10.94
N LYS A 158 -15.68 -12.12 -12.19
CA LYS A 158 -16.47 -13.06 -13.00
C LYS A 158 -16.33 -14.48 -12.49
N TYR A 159 -17.41 -15.23 -12.51
CA TYR A 159 -17.37 -16.65 -12.13
C TYR A 159 -16.53 -17.47 -13.11
N PHE A 160 -15.73 -18.36 -12.57
CA PHE A 160 -15.01 -19.35 -13.37
C PHE A 160 -15.98 -20.45 -13.80
N THR A 161 -15.91 -20.84 -15.05
CA THR A 161 -16.72 -21.94 -15.61
C THR A 161 -15.98 -23.27 -15.55
N GLU A 162 -14.67 -23.23 -15.40
CA GLU A 162 -13.79 -24.42 -15.34
C GLU A 162 -12.70 -24.22 -14.28
N PRO A 163 -12.20 -25.33 -13.69
CA PRO A 163 -11.05 -25.27 -12.80
C PRO A 163 -9.81 -24.73 -13.52
N LYS A 164 -9.08 -23.83 -12.85
CA LYS A 164 -7.83 -23.28 -13.35
C LYS A 164 -6.65 -23.84 -12.55
N ARG A 165 -5.62 -24.31 -13.24
CA ARG A 165 -4.36 -24.71 -12.63
C ARG A 165 -3.30 -23.65 -12.92
N VAL A 166 -2.67 -23.13 -11.87
CA VAL A 166 -1.54 -22.23 -11.95
C VAL A 166 -0.31 -22.94 -11.37
N VAL A 167 0.82 -22.78 -12.00
CA VAL A 167 2.10 -23.32 -11.54
C VAL A 167 3.11 -22.19 -11.50
N ALA A 168 3.70 -21.95 -10.35
CA ALA A 168 4.75 -20.98 -10.14
C ALA A 168 5.99 -21.67 -9.57
N SER A 169 7.15 -21.05 -9.76
CA SER A 169 8.40 -21.49 -9.20
C SER A 169 8.86 -20.53 -8.11
N TYR A 170 9.55 -21.04 -7.12
CA TYR A 170 10.20 -20.25 -6.09
C TYR A 170 11.68 -20.63 -5.97
N VAL A 171 12.48 -19.76 -5.36
CA VAL A 171 13.90 -20.02 -5.12
C VAL A 171 14.03 -20.94 -3.92
N ALA A 172 14.50 -22.17 -4.14
CA ALA A 172 14.80 -23.13 -3.10
C ALA A 172 16.15 -22.83 -2.44
N GLY A 173 16.33 -23.24 -1.19
CA GLY A 173 17.64 -23.25 -0.54
C GLY A 173 18.55 -24.32 -1.16
N GLU A 174 19.87 -24.14 -1.01
CA GLU A 174 20.86 -25.10 -1.50
C GLU A 174 20.62 -26.50 -0.90
N GLY A 175 20.47 -27.50 -1.76
CA GLY A 175 20.17 -28.89 -1.38
C GLY A 175 18.69 -29.21 -1.11
N GLU A 176 17.78 -28.25 -1.33
CA GLU A 176 16.33 -28.43 -1.13
C GLU A 176 15.54 -28.51 -2.46
N GLU A 177 16.20 -28.51 -3.61
CA GLU A 177 15.59 -28.32 -4.92
C GLU A 177 14.67 -29.47 -5.38
N ALA A 178 14.84 -30.66 -4.79
CA ALA A 178 14.20 -31.87 -5.32
C ALA A 178 12.87 -32.24 -4.67
N ASP A 179 12.57 -31.81 -3.42
CA ASP A 179 11.55 -32.46 -2.61
C ASP A 179 10.47 -31.54 -2.01
N LYS A 180 10.48 -30.23 -2.30
CA LYS A 180 9.50 -29.29 -1.72
C LYS A 180 8.55 -28.74 -2.78
N SER A 181 7.29 -29.16 -2.69
CA SER A 181 6.18 -28.59 -3.45
C SER A 181 5.08 -28.11 -2.51
N PHE A 182 4.50 -26.97 -2.84
CA PHE A 182 3.37 -26.38 -2.09
C PHE A 182 2.12 -26.43 -2.97
N VAL A 183 0.98 -26.75 -2.38
CA VAL A 183 -0.31 -26.81 -3.06
C VAL A 183 -1.35 -26.09 -2.21
N GLN A 184 -2.16 -25.27 -2.85
CA GLN A 184 -3.28 -24.56 -2.24
C GLN A 184 -4.54 -24.73 -3.09
#